data_0200c7fab011280957ed645f720e3812
#
_entry.id   0200c7fab011280957ed645f720e3812
#
_cell.length_a   1.000
_cell.length_b   1.000
_cell.length_c   1.000
_cell.angle_alpha   90.00
_cell.angle_beta   90.00
_cell.angle_gamma   90.00
#
_symmetry.space_group_name_H-M   'P 1'
#
loop_
_entity.id
_entity.type
_entity.pdbx_description
1 polymer ?
#
loop_
_entity_poly.entity_id
_entity_poly.type
_entity_poly.pdbx_seq_one_letter_code
_entity_poly.pdbx_strand_id
1 'polypeptide(L)'
;MYQYDDYDRALVFERVAQFRDQVERFMAGELSEEEFLPLRLQNGLYLQKHAYMLRVAIPYGTLSAEQMRTLASIAADYDRGYGHFTTRQNLQFNWIELAQVPDILERLAQVNMHAIQTSGNCVRNITTEAFAGVAADELIDPRPLAEILRQWSTINPEFLFLPRKFKIAICSARQDRAAIMMHDIGLYLYPGRDGQMLLRVIVGGGLGRTPILGLQIREGLPWQHLLSYVEAILRVYNRHGRRDNKYKARIKILVKALGIEAFAKEVEEEWQHLKDGPAQLTEAEYERVASAFVPPIYHTLADTDLDFGTHLAESPAFARWVARNVQPHKKPGYTSVVLSTKPGLSAPPGDVTGQQMLAVADWSERFGFGEIRIAHEQNIVLPDVRKSDLYELWQLACERNLGSANVGLLTDIIACPGGDFCALANAKSIPIAQAIQARFDNLDYLHDLGDISLNISGCMNACGHHHIGNIGILGVDKNGSEWYQITLGGAQGKNSALGKVIGPSFSAAEVPQVIERIIGTFVRYRESEELFVDTVARIGLEPFKERVYPKVLEASA
;
A
#
# COMPACT_ATOMS: atom_id res chain seq x y z
N MET A 1 -16.00 -12.32 -1.75
CA MET A 1 -14.57 -12.32 -2.17
C MET A 1 -14.36 -13.40 -3.22
N TYR A 2 -13.54 -13.11 -4.26
CA TYR A 2 -13.25 -14.06 -5.34
C TYR A 2 -12.61 -15.34 -4.80
N GLN A 3 -13.12 -16.47 -5.26
CA GLN A 3 -12.57 -17.80 -4.99
C GLN A 3 -11.96 -18.34 -6.29
N TYR A 4 -10.82 -19.02 -6.18
CA TYR A 4 -10.19 -19.61 -7.36
C TYR A 4 -11.12 -20.60 -8.05
N ASP A 5 -11.31 -20.44 -9.35
CA ASP A 5 -11.88 -21.47 -10.19
C ASP A 5 -10.90 -22.65 -10.38
N ASP A 6 -11.31 -23.67 -11.11
CA ASP A 6 -10.47 -24.86 -11.32
C ASP A 6 -9.19 -24.53 -12.08
N TYR A 7 -9.24 -23.54 -12.97
CA TYR A 7 -8.07 -23.09 -13.73
C TYR A 7 -7.05 -22.36 -12.83
N ASP A 8 -7.50 -21.36 -12.06
CA ASP A 8 -6.65 -20.64 -11.10
C ASP A 8 -6.00 -21.63 -10.12
N ARG A 9 -6.81 -22.55 -9.59
CA ARG A 9 -6.34 -23.56 -8.63
C ARG A 9 -5.28 -24.46 -9.24
N ALA A 10 -5.53 -25.04 -10.41
CA ALA A 10 -4.59 -25.90 -11.11
C ALA A 10 -3.26 -25.15 -11.38
N LEU A 11 -3.35 -23.91 -11.88
CA LEU A 11 -2.19 -23.06 -12.17
C LEU A 11 -1.33 -22.81 -10.92
N VAL A 12 -1.95 -22.47 -9.78
CA VAL A 12 -1.22 -22.16 -8.55
C VAL A 12 -0.55 -23.42 -7.98
N PHE A 13 -1.24 -24.57 -7.94
CA PHE A 13 -0.64 -25.83 -7.47
C PHE A 13 0.48 -26.34 -8.38
N GLU A 14 0.29 -26.26 -9.69
CA GLU A 14 1.37 -26.58 -10.65
C GLU A 14 2.60 -25.70 -10.42
N ARG A 15 2.39 -24.41 -10.16
CA ARG A 15 3.47 -23.48 -9.85
C ARG A 15 4.19 -23.83 -8.55
N VAL A 16 3.48 -24.29 -7.52
CA VAL A 16 4.08 -24.80 -6.27
C VAL A 16 4.96 -26.01 -6.55
N ALA A 17 4.46 -26.98 -7.31
CA ALA A 17 5.22 -28.19 -7.67
C ALA A 17 6.50 -27.85 -8.47
N GLN A 18 6.40 -26.98 -9.47
CA GLN A 18 7.56 -26.49 -10.23
C GLN A 18 8.60 -25.81 -9.33
N PHE A 19 8.15 -24.99 -8.38
CA PHE A 19 9.07 -24.29 -7.51
C PHE A 19 9.75 -25.23 -6.51
N ARG A 20 9.05 -26.28 -6.07
CA ARG A 20 9.63 -27.35 -5.22
C ARG A 20 10.80 -28.02 -5.93
N ASP A 21 10.62 -28.47 -7.18
CA ASP A 21 11.70 -29.03 -8.00
C ASP A 21 12.87 -28.04 -8.15
N GLN A 22 12.59 -26.77 -8.42
CA GLN A 22 13.62 -25.73 -8.57
C GLN A 22 14.41 -25.49 -7.29
N VAL A 23 13.77 -25.52 -6.12
CA VAL A 23 14.45 -25.42 -4.81
C VAL A 23 15.31 -26.63 -4.54
N GLU A 24 14.81 -27.85 -4.77
CA GLU A 24 15.55 -29.10 -4.59
C GLU A 24 16.82 -29.12 -5.48
N ARG A 25 16.69 -28.76 -6.75
CA ARG A 25 17.83 -28.69 -7.70
C ARG A 25 18.83 -27.61 -7.32
N PHE A 26 18.38 -26.45 -6.84
CA PHE A 26 19.28 -25.42 -6.33
C PHE A 26 20.04 -25.89 -5.09
N MET A 27 19.37 -26.52 -4.14
CA MET A 27 19.99 -27.06 -2.93
C MET A 27 20.95 -28.22 -3.23
N ALA A 28 20.69 -29.01 -4.27
CA ALA A 28 21.59 -30.04 -4.78
C ALA A 28 22.79 -29.49 -5.56
N GLY A 29 22.83 -28.18 -5.83
CA GLY A 29 23.91 -27.56 -6.61
C GLY A 29 23.76 -27.73 -8.13
N GLU A 30 22.62 -28.17 -8.61
CA GLU A 30 22.32 -28.31 -10.04
C GLU A 30 21.97 -26.97 -10.73
N LEU A 31 21.54 -25.98 -9.93
CA LEU A 31 21.29 -24.62 -10.39
C LEU A 31 22.24 -23.66 -9.69
N SER A 32 22.84 -22.75 -10.45
CA SER A 32 23.57 -21.61 -9.92
C SER A 32 22.63 -20.55 -9.31
N GLU A 33 23.15 -19.65 -8.46
CA GLU A 33 22.38 -18.51 -7.96
C GLU A 33 21.83 -17.60 -9.10
N GLU A 34 22.58 -17.44 -10.19
CA GLU A 34 22.15 -16.64 -11.34
C GLU A 34 20.95 -17.26 -12.05
N GLU A 35 20.92 -18.59 -12.20
CA GLU A 35 19.80 -19.33 -12.77
C GLU A 35 18.60 -19.38 -11.82
N PHE A 36 18.83 -19.57 -10.53
CA PHE A 36 17.77 -19.63 -9.54
C PHE A 36 17.14 -18.26 -9.22
N LEU A 37 17.89 -17.17 -9.34
CA LEU A 37 17.42 -15.81 -9.04
C LEU A 37 16.10 -15.42 -9.75
N PRO A 38 15.94 -15.54 -11.08
CA PRO A 38 14.67 -15.23 -11.74
C PRO A 38 13.53 -16.15 -11.29
N LEU A 39 13.80 -17.43 -11.03
CA LEU A 39 12.82 -18.42 -10.60
C LEU A 39 12.25 -18.08 -9.23
N ARG A 40 13.11 -17.81 -8.23
CA ARG A 40 12.66 -17.43 -6.89
C ARG A 40 11.94 -16.07 -6.87
N LEU A 41 12.38 -15.11 -7.71
CA LEU A 41 11.71 -13.82 -7.79
C LEU A 41 10.29 -13.95 -8.38
N GLN A 42 10.03 -14.87 -9.30
CA GLN A 42 8.67 -15.13 -9.78
C GLN A 42 7.73 -15.63 -8.68
N ASN A 43 8.26 -16.28 -7.65
CA ASN A 43 7.52 -16.80 -6.50
C ASN A 43 7.58 -15.90 -5.26
N GLY A 44 7.89 -14.63 -5.40
CA GLY A 44 7.86 -13.67 -4.29
C GLY A 44 9.03 -13.76 -3.31
N LEU A 45 10.05 -14.56 -3.60
CA LEU A 45 11.13 -14.86 -2.68
C LEU A 45 12.38 -13.98 -2.94
N TYR A 46 12.79 -13.24 -1.92
CA TYR A 46 13.99 -12.41 -1.92
C TYR A 46 15.05 -12.95 -0.94
N LEU A 47 16.30 -12.95 -1.33
CA LEU A 47 17.39 -13.07 -0.38
C LEU A 47 17.67 -11.69 0.24
N GLN A 48 17.50 -11.58 1.55
CA GLN A 48 17.73 -10.38 2.34
C GLN A 48 19.01 -10.49 3.16
N LYS A 49 19.24 -9.55 4.08
CA LYS A 49 20.47 -9.46 4.89
C LYS A 49 20.72 -10.69 5.78
N HIS A 50 19.66 -11.23 6.37
CA HIS A 50 19.73 -12.24 7.43
C HIS A 50 19.10 -13.57 7.04
N ALA A 51 18.08 -13.56 6.19
CA ALA A 51 17.31 -14.73 5.77
C ALA A 51 16.61 -14.46 4.44
N TYR A 52 15.89 -15.45 3.92
CA TYR A 52 14.96 -15.21 2.83
C TYR A 52 13.72 -14.48 3.34
N MET A 53 13.17 -13.61 2.48
CA MET A 53 11.90 -12.94 2.70
C MET A 53 10.91 -13.40 1.64
N LEU A 54 9.79 -13.95 2.07
CA LEU A 54 8.66 -14.30 1.21
C LEU A 54 7.62 -13.20 1.27
N ARG A 55 7.20 -12.70 0.12
CA ARG A 55 6.10 -11.74 0.01
C ARG A 55 4.87 -12.41 -0.55
N VAL A 56 3.82 -12.48 0.27
CA VAL A 56 2.53 -13.04 -0.09
C VAL A 56 1.68 -11.99 -0.78
N ALA A 57 1.05 -12.34 -1.90
CA ALA A 57 0.13 -11.47 -2.61
C ALA A 57 -1.23 -11.42 -1.89
N ILE A 58 -1.72 -10.20 -1.69
CA ILE A 58 -3.08 -9.93 -1.22
C ILE A 58 -3.71 -9.03 -2.29
N PRO A 59 -4.38 -9.61 -3.30
CA PRO A 59 -4.96 -8.85 -4.40
C PRO A 59 -5.91 -7.76 -3.90
N TYR A 60 -5.73 -6.55 -4.40
CA TYR A 60 -6.50 -5.36 -4.00
C TYR A 60 -6.71 -5.23 -2.48
N GLY A 61 -5.81 -5.84 -1.68
CA GLY A 61 -5.80 -5.74 -0.22
C GLY A 61 -6.87 -6.57 0.50
N THR A 62 -7.60 -7.46 -0.16
CA THR A 62 -8.73 -8.21 0.44
C THR A 62 -8.31 -9.60 0.92
N LEU A 63 -8.67 -9.94 2.16
CA LEU A 63 -8.46 -11.23 2.82
C LEU A 63 -9.76 -11.77 3.42
N SER A 64 -9.89 -13.10 3.50
CA SER A 64 -10.87 -13.75 4.36
C SER A 64 -10.30 -14.03 5.76
N ALA A 65 -11.18 -14.31 6.71
CA ALA A 65 -10.80 -14.80 8.05
C ALA A 65 -9.94 -16.07 7.96
N GLU A 66 -10.28 -17.01 7.09
CA GLU A 66 -9.53 -18.25 6.87
C GLU A 66 -8.11 -17.97 6.36
N GLN A 67 -7.98 -17.07 5.38
CA GLN A 67 -6.68 -16.65 4.85
C GLN A 67 -5.84 -15.98 5.94
N MET A 68 -6.44 -15.12 6.77
CA MET A 68 -5.72 -14.47 7.87
C MET A 68 -5.25 -15.50 8.92
N ARG A 69 -6.07 -16.51 9.25
CA ARG A 69 -5.65 -17.62 10.14
C ARG A 69 -4.50 -18.44 9.55
N THR A 70 -4.53 -18.68 8.25
CA THR A 70 -3.43 -19.36 7.55
C THR A 70 -2.14 -18.55 7.61
N LEU A 71 -2.21 -17.23 7.40
CA LEU A 71 -1.04 -16.35 7.56
C LEU A 71 -0.52 -16.37 9.00
N ALA A 72 -1.40 -16.39 10.00
CA ALA A 72 -1.01 -16.53 11.40
C ALA A 72 -0.28 -17.85 11.69
N SER A 73 -0.76 -18.98 11.14
CA SER A 73 -0.08 -20.27 11.30
C SER A 73 1.28 -20.31 10.61
N ILE A 74 1.38 -19.72 9.41
CA ILE A 74 2.68 -19.59 8.71
C ILE A 74 3.66 -18.75 9.53
N ALA A 75 3.21 -17.63 10.11
CA ALA A 75 4.03 -16.80 10.99
C ALA A 75 4.58 -17.58 12.19
N ALA A 76 3.77 -18.44 12.80
CA ALA A 76 4.14 -19.24 13.95
C ALA A 76 5.08 -20.41 13.60
N ASP A 77 4.80 -21.11 12.48
CA ASP A 77 5.47 -22.36 12.13
C ASP A 77 6.78 -22.13 11.35
N TYR A 78 6.86 -21.05 10.55
CA TYR A 78 7.94 -20.84 9.57
C TYR A 78 8.66 -19.50 9.69
N ASP A 79 8.15 -18.55 10.46
CA ASP A 79 8.77 -17.25 10.72
C ASP A 79 8.92 -17.04 12.24
N ARG A 80 9.12 -15.85 12.70
CA ARG A 80 9.32 -15.49 14.12
C ARG A 80 8.03 -15.06 14.82
N GLY A 81 6.89 -15.58 14.40
CA GLY A 81 5.58 -15.34 15.01
C GLY A 81 4.91 -14.03 14.59
N TYR A 82 5.38 -13.35 13.52
CA TYR A 82 4.78 -12.12 13.01
C TYR A 82 4.88 -12.01 11.49
N GLY A 83 4.10 -11.11 10.89
CA GLY A 83 4.22 -10.71 9.50
C GLY A 83 4.21 -9.18 9.37
N HIS A 84 4.76 -8.66 8.28
CA HIS A 84 4.84 -7.22 8.00
C HIS A 84 3.95 -6.85 6.83
N PHE A 85 2.91 -6.04 7.06
CA PHE A 85 2.08 -5.49 5.99
C PHE A 85 2.78 -4.37 5.25
N THR A 86 2.61 -4.32 3.94
CA THR A 86 3.35 -3.39 3.07
C THR A 86 2.45 -2.29 2.51
N THR A 87 3.06 -1.19 2.07
CA THR A 87 2.38 -0.10 1.33
C THR A 87 1.76 -0.52 -0.01
N ARG A 88 1.89 -1.79 -0.39
CA ARG A 88 1.25 -2.39 -1.57
C ARG A 88 0.26 -3.48 -1.17
N GLN A 89 -0.28 -3.39 0.04
CA GLN A 89 -1.32 -4.27 0.55
C GLN A 89 -0.93 -5.76 0.58
N ASN A 90 0.38 -6.09 0.60
CA ASN A 90 0.90 -7.45 0.69
C ASN A 90 1.40 -7.74 2.11
N LEU A 91 1.64 -9.02 2.42
CA LEU A 91 2.32 -9.43 3.64
C LEU A 91 3.75 -9.91 3.33
N GLN A 92 4.70 -9.64 4.23
CA GLN A 92 6.06 -10.17 4.18
C GLN A 92 6.36 -11.02 5.41
N PHE A 93 6.94 -12.20 5.18
CA PHE A 93 7.63 -13.00 6.17
C PHE A 93 9.14 -12.82 5.97
N ASN A 94 9.89 -12.44 7.00
CA ASN A 94 11.25 -11.94 6.85
C ASN A 94 12.35 -12.95 7.27
N TRP A 95 11.98 -14.11 7.84
CA TRP A 95 12.91 -15.08 8.43
C TRP A 95 12.72 -16.50 7.91
N ILE A 96 12.35 -16.64 6.63
CA ILE A 96 12.02 -17.92 6.04
C ILE A 96 13.28 -18.70 5.65
N GLU A 97 13.28 -19.99 5.89
CA GLU A 97 14.27 -20.94 5.38
C GLU A 97 13.89 -21.42 3.97
N LEU A 98 14.86 -21.46 3.05
CA LEU A 98 14.62 -21.78 1.65
C LEU A 98 13.93 -23.14 1.47
N ALA A 99 14.38 -24.17 2.19
CA ALA A 99 13.83 -25.52 2.09
C ALA A 99 12.33 -25.61 2.44
N GLN A 100 11.83 -24.67 3.26
CA GLN A 100 10.44 -24.63 3.73
C GLN A 100 9.51 -23.84 2.80
N VAL A 101 10.07 -23.05 1.87
CA VAL A 101 9.25 -22.16 1.01
C VAL A 101 8.20 -22.93 0.21
N PRO A 102 8.49 -24.09 -0.41
CA PRO A 102 7.46 -24.84 -1.14
C PRO A 102 6.28 -25.25 -0.27
N ASP A 103 6.51 -25.62 1.00
CA ASP A 103 5.44 -26.02 1.93
C ASP A 103 4.58 -24.82 2.33
N ILE A 104 5.21 -23.64 2.51
CA ILE A 104 4.49 -22.39 2.75
C ILE A 104 3.60 -22.04 1.54
N LEU A 105 4.14 -22.13 0.31
CA LEU A 105 3.37 -21.87 -0.91
C LEU A 105 2.22 -22.84 -1.09
N GLU A 106 2.38 -24.10 -0.71
CA GLU A 106 1.32 -25.10 -0.74
C GLU A 106 0.19 -24.78 0.25
N ARG A 107 0.54 -24.38 1.50
CA ARG A 107 -0.46 -23.91 2.48
C ARG A 107 -1.23 -22.68 1.98
N LEU A 108 -0.55 -21.74 1.34
CA LEU A 108 -1.19 -20.57 0.74
C LEU A 108 -2.15 -20.99 -0.40
N ALA A 109 -1.74 -21.93 -1.25
CA ALA A 109 -2.55 -22.43 -2.36
C ALA A 109 -3.86 -23.08 -1.87
N GLN A 110 -3.84 -23.79 -0.73
CA GLN A 110 -5.00 -24.41 -0.13
C GLN A 110 -6.11 -23.41 0.25
N VAL A 111 -5.75 -22.17 0.53
CA VAL A 111 -6.70 -21.08 0.88
C VAL A 111 -6.81 -20.01 -0.22
N ASN A 112 -6.57 -20.39 -1.47
CA ASN A 112 -6.64 -19.48 -2.63
C ASN A 112 -5.71 -18.25 -2.51
N MET A 113 -4.46 -18.47 -2.11
CA MET A 113 -3.41 -17.45 -2.03
C MET A 113 -2.15 -17.91 -2.76
N HIS A 114 -1.33 -16.96 -3.14
CA HIS A 114 -0.02 -17.19 -3.75
C HIS A 114 0.96 -16.03 -3.47
N ALA A 115 2.21 -16.20 -3.89
CA ALA A 115 3.24 -15.16 -3.80
C ALA A 115 3.66 -14.58 -5.18
N ILE A 116 3.00 -15.01 -6.25
CA ILE A 116 3.23 -14.57 -7.64
C ILE A 116 2.92 -13.06 -7.75
N GLN A 117 3.60 -12.34 -8.64
CA GLN A 117 3.44 -10.89 -8.88
C GLN A 117 3.85 -9.98 -7.70
N THR A 118 4.51 -10.48 -6.70
CA THR A 118 5.02 -9.67 -5.59
C THR A 118 6.46 -9.23 -5.76
N SER A 119 7.21 -9.84 -6.70
CA SER A 119 8.59 -9.52 -7.04
C SER A 119 8.90 -9.65 -8.54
N GLY A 120 10.13 -9.44 -8.96
CA GLY A 120 10.54 -9.53 -10.36
C GLY A 120 10.16 -8.32 -11.25
N ASN A 121 10.39 -8.48 -12.54
CA ASN A 121 10.12 -7.48 -13.58
C ASN A 121 8.81 -7.83 -14.32
N CYS A 122 7.72 -7.87 -13.60
CA CYS A 122 6.39 -8.20 -14.09
C CYS A 122 5.37 -7.15 -13.63
N VAL A 123 4.12 -7.30 -14.06
CA VAL A 123 2.98 -6.60 -13.46
C VAL A 123 2.84 -7.08 -12.01
N ARG A 124 2.85 -6.14 -11.07
CA ARG A 124 2.77 -6.40 -9.64
C ARG A 124 1.33 -6.52 -9.19
N ASN A 125 1.13 -7.05 -7.98
CA ASN A 125 -0.19 -7.10 -7.34
C ASN A 125 -0.99 -5.83 -7.64
N ILE A 126 -2.22 -5.99 -8.10
CA ILE A 126 -3.15 -4.88 -8.37
C ILE A 126 -3.62 -4.33 -7.02
N THR A 127 -3.66 -3.01 -6.88
CA THR A 127 -4.10 -2.36 -5.63
C THR A 127 -5.31 -1.47 -5.84
N THR A 128 -6.15 -1.39 -4.81
CA THR A 128 -7.24 -0.41 -4.69
C THR A 128 -7.15 0.28 -3.33
N GLU A 129 -8.13 1.10 -2.98
CA GLU A 129 -8.28 1.60 -1.62
C GLU A 129 -8.85 0.53 -0.67
N ALA A 130 -8.59 0.67 0.64
CA ALA A 130 -9.03 -0.31 1.63
C ALA A 130 -10.55 -0.31 1.88
N PHE A 131 -11.25 0.73 1.47
CA PHE A 131 -12.72 0.88 1.66
C PHE A 131 -13.52 0.58 0.37
N ALA A 132 -12.88 0.04 -0.66
CA ALA A 132 -13.54 -0.32 -1.92
C ALA A 132 -14.73 -1.26 -1.67
N GLY A 133 -15.88 -0.98 -2.27
CA GLY A 133 -17.14 -1.71 -2.09
C GLY A 133 -17.98 -1.26 -0.90
N VAL A 134 -17.44 -0.44 0.04
CA VAL A 134 -18.17 -0.01 1.25
C VAL A 134 -18.12 1.50 1.52
N ALA A 135 -17.17 2.23 0.92
CA ALA A 135 -16.99 3.66 1.17
C ALA A 135 -18.23 4.49 0.80
N ALA A 136 -18.59 5.46 1.66
CA ALA A 136 -19.74 6.34 1.42
C ALA A 136 -19.58 7.25 0.20
N ASP A 137 -18.34 7.57 -0.19
CA ASP A 137 -18.00 8.43 -1.34
C ASP A 137 -17.62 7.65 -2.61
N GLU A 138 -17.74 6.32 -2.60
CA GLU A 138 -17.48 5.46 -3.75
C GLU A 138 -18.53 5.66 -4.86
N LEU A 139 -18.06 5.73 -6.09
CA LEU A 139 -18.93 5.87 -7.26
C LEU A 139 -19.33 4.52 -7.85
N ILE A 140 -18.36 3.62 -7.99
CA ILE A 140 -18.53 2.25 -8.53
C ILE A 140 -17.53 1.36 -7.79
N ASP A 141 -17.90 0.12 -7.47
CA ASP A 141 -16.96 -0.83 -6.85
C ASP A 141 -15.82 -1.20 -7.85
N PRO A 142 -14.56 -0.86 -7.56
CA PRO A 142 -13.45 -1.14 -8.48
C PRO A 142 -12.93 -2.58 -8.40
N ARG A 143 -13.34 -3.37 -7.39
CA ARG A 143 -12.79 -4.70 -7.10
C ARG A 143 -13.00 -5.71 -8.24
N PRO A 144 -14.17 -5.77 -8.92
CA PRO A 144 -14.34 -6.67 -10.07
C PRO A 144 -13.32 -6.42 -11.18
N LEU A 145 -13.09 -5.15 -11.55
CA LEU A 145 -12.10 -4.81 -12.58
C LEU A 145 -10.66 -5.02 -12.10
N ALA A 146 -10.38 -4.81 -10.81
CA ALA A 146 -9.08 -5.13 -10.22
C ALA A 146 -8.78 -6.63 -10.28
N GLU A 147 -9.78 -7.47 -10.01
CA GLU A 147 -9.65 -8.92 -10.11
C GLU A 147 -9.45 -9.39 -11.56
N ILE A 148 -10.21 -8.83 -12.50
CA ILE A 148 -10.01 -9.11 -13.93
C ILE A 148 -8.58 -8.77 -14.37
N LEU A 149 -8.05 -7.61 -13.95
CA LEU A 149 -6.66 -7.23 -14.20
C LEU A 149 -5.66 -8.22 -13.57
N ARG A 150 -5.95 -8.71 -12.36
CA ARG A 150 -5.13 -9.71 -11.68
C ARG A 150 -5.08 -10.99 -12.49
N GLN A 151 -6.23 -11.56 -12.83
CA GLN A 151 -6.33 -12.82 -13.59
C GLN A 151 -5.59 -12.69 -14.93
N TRP A 152 -5.87 -11.66 -15.69
CA TRP A 152 -5.27 -11.41 -16.99
C TRP A 152 -3.75 -11.23 -16.94
N SER A 153 -3.22 -10.60 -15.89
CA SER A 153 -1.78 -10.33 -15.78
C SER A 153 -0.98 -11.43 -15.07
N THR A 154 -1.66 -12.35 -14.35
CA THR A 154 -0.99 -13.45 -13.63
C THR A 154 -0.41 -14.46 -14.61
N ILE A 155 0.91 -14.65 -14.56
CA ILE A 155 1.67 -15.59 -15.44
C ILE A 155 1.46 -15.32 -16.96
N ASN A 156 0.98 -14.14 -17.33
CA ASN A 156 0.91 -13.78 -18.73
C ASN A 156 2.34 -13.73 -19.34
N PRO A 157 2.67 -14.55 -20.35
CA PRO A 157 4.04 -14.67 -20.86
C PRO A 157 4.61 -13.34 -21.36
N GLU A 158 3.76 -12.46 -21.92
CA GLU A 158 4.18 -11.15 -22.43
C GLU A 158 4.62 -10.20 -21.32
N PHE A 159 4.16 -10.43 -20.07
CA PHE A 159 4.38 -9.51 -18.95
C PHE A 159 5.34 -10.04 -17.87
N LEU A 160 5.89 -11.24 -18.04
CA LEU A 160 6.83 -11.83 -17.09
C LEU A 160 8.23 -11.22 -17.13
N PHE A 161 8.62 -10.62 -18.28
CA PHE A 161 9.95 -10.06 -18.52
C PHE A 161 9.89 -8.62 -19.01
N LEU A 162 9.13 -7.78 -18.35
CA LEU A 162 9.08 -6.34 -18.60
C LEU A 162 10.45 -5.69 -18.33
N PRO A 163 10.77 -4.51 -18.90
CA PRO A 163 12.01 -3.80 -18.60
C PRO A 163 12.25 -3.58 -17.11
N ARG A 164 11.17 -3.37 -16.33
CA ARG A 164 11.19 -3.22 -14.87
C ARG A 164 9.83 -3.57 -14.26
N LYS A 165 9.78 -3.77 -12.90
CA LYS A 165 8.53 -3.92 -12.15
C LYS A 165 7.49 -2.88 -12.58
N PHE A 166 6.25 -3.32 -12.74
CA PHE A 166 5.14 -2.50 -13.21
C PHE A 166 3.99 -2.53 -12.21
N LYS A 167 3.46 -1.39 -11.84
CA LYS A 167 2.46 -1.24 -10.78
C LYS A 167 1.21 -0.60 -11.33
N ILE A 168 0.05 -1.21 -11.05
CA ILE A 168 -1.27 -0.69 -11.42
C ILE A 168 -2.08 -0.49 -10.15
N ALA A 169 -2.79 0.64 -10.06
CA ALA A 169 -3.78 0.90 -9.03
C ALA A 169 -5.07 1.40 -9.67
N ILE A 170 -6.21 1.03 -9.07
CA ILE A 170 -7.54 1.45 -9.50
C ILE A 170 -8.28 2.05 -8.30
N CYS A 171 -8.98 3.17 -8.51
CA CYS A 171 -9.78 3.85 -7.52
C CYS A 171 -11.10 4.31 -8.14
N SER A 172 -12.16 4.39 -7.33
CA SER A 172 -13.46 4.92 -7.75
C SER A 172 -14.11 5.80 -6.69
N ALA A 173 -13.43 6.10 -5.59
CA ALA A 173 -13.92 7.04 -4.60
C ALA A 173 -13.65 8.48 -5.03
N ARG A 174 -14.46 9.42 -4.55
CA ARG A 174 -14.26 10.85 -4.81
C ARG A 174 -12.93 11.35 -4.26
N GLN A 175 -12.47 10.74 -3.17
CA GLN A 175 -11.13 10.91 -2.62
C GLN A 175 -10.24 9.76 -3.09
N ASP A 176 -9.16 10.06 -3.81
CA ASP A 176 -8.17 9.04 -4.18
C ASP A 176 -7.38 8.57 -2.96
N ARG A 177 -7.75 7.42 -2.42
CA ARG A 177 -7.04 6.73 -1.32
C ARG A 177 -6.13 5.60 -1.83
N ALA A 178 -6.10 5.35 -3.16
CA ALA A 178 -5.24 4.36 -3.78
C ALA A 178 -3.92 4.94 -4.34
N ALA A 179 -3.73 6.26 -4.23
CA ALA A 179 -2.57 6.99 -4.74
C ALA A 179 -2.30 6.70 -6.24
N ILE A 180 -3.35 6.75 -7.08
CA ILE A 180 -3.28 6.36 -8.50
C ILE A 180 -2.24 7.16 -9.28
N MET A 181 -2.01 8.45 -8.93
CA MET A 181 -1.01 9.30 -9.55
C MET A 181 0.44 8.80 -9.37
N MET A 182 0.69 7.89 -8.40
CA MET A 182 2.03 7.39 -8.05
C MET A 182 2.33 6.03 -8.67
N HIS A 183 1.48 5.53 -9.56
CA HIS A 183 1.60 4.21 -10.18
C HIS A 183 2.05 4.30 -11.64
N ASP A 184 2.60 3.22 -12.18
CA ASP A 184 2.97 3.14 -13.59
C ASP A 184 1.73 3.29 -14.49
N ILE A 185 0.59 2.69 -14.05
CA ILE A 185 -0.76 3.01 -14.50
C ILE A 185 -1.63 3.29 -13.28
N GLY A 186 -2.33 4.42 -13.28
CA GLY A 186 -3.42 4.76 -12.39
C GLY A 186 -4.73 4.77 -13.15
N LEU A 187 -5.74 4.10 -12.62
CA LEU A 187 -7.07 3.98 -13.20
C LEU A 187 -8.09 4.63 -12.28
N TYR A 188 -8.87 5.56 -12.78
CA TYR A 188 -9.99 6.13 -12.04
C TYR A 188 -11.29 5.73 -12.72
N LEU A 189 -12.12 4.95 -12.01
CA LEU A 189 -13.40 4.42 -12.48
C LEU A 189 -14.53 5.37 -12.05
N TYR A 190 -15.41 5.73 -12.99
CA TYR A 190 -16.51 6.65 -12.74
C TYR A 190 -17.69 6.41 -13.69
N PRO A 191 -18.93 6.79 -13.32
CA PRO A 191 -20.10 6.70 -14.19
C PRO A 191 -20.10 7.84 -15.23
N GLY A 192 -20.33 7.50 -16.48
CA GLY A 192 -20.63 8.44 -17.54
C GLY A 192 -22.02 9.08 -17.39
N ARG A 193 -22.37 10.00 -18.28
CA ARG A 193 -23.66 10.72 -18.24
C ARG A 193 -24.87 9.79 -18.42
N ASP A 194 -24.69 8.71 -19.14
CA ASP A 194 -25.70 7.66 -19.41
C ASP A 194 -25.60 6.48 -18.41
N GLY A 195 -24.78 6.61 -17.37
CA GLY A 195 -24.59 5.59 -16.34
C GLY A 195 -23.62 4.47 -16.72
N GLN A 196 -23.05 4.46 -17.94
CA GLN A 196 -22.02 3.47 -18.30
C GLN A 196 -20.75 3.66 -17.47
N MET A 197 -20.03 2.57 -17.20
CA MET A 197 -18.75 2.63 -16.52
C MET A 197 -17.65 3.12 -17.46
N LEU A 198 -16.93 4.16 -17.05
CA LEU A 198 -15.83 4.78 -17.78
C LEU A 198 -14.57 4.81 -16.92
N LEU A 199 -13.42 4.80 -17.59
CA LEU A 199 -12.11 4.90 -16.97
C LEU A 199 -11.37 6.16 -17.44
N ARG A 200 -10.76 6.85 -16.50
CA ARG A 200 -9.66 7.77 -16.77
C ARG A 200 -8.36 7.01 -16.59
N VAL A 201 -7.47 7.09 -17.57
CA VAL A 201 -6.19 6.39 -17.58
C VAL A 201 -5.03 7.38 -17.40
N ILE A 202 -4.25 7.15 -16.37
CA ILE A 202 -3.09 7.94 -15.97
C ILE A 202 -1.86 7.06 -16.10
N VAL A 203 -0.76 7.55 -16.68
CA VAL A 203 0.47 6.79 -16.87
C VAL A 203 1.72 7.55 -16.46
N GLY A 204 2.80 6.80 -16.24
CA GLY A 204 4.12 7.37 -16.01
C GLY A 204 4.32 7.90 -14.59
N GLY A 205 3.46 7.55 -13.64
CA GLY A 205 3.69 7.81 -12.23
C GLY A 205 4.72 6.85 -11.62
N GLY A 206 5.30 7.26 -10.52
CA GLY A 206 6.17 6.38 -9.74
C GLY A 206 7.12 7.11 -8.82
N LEU A 207 7.33 6.51 -7.66
CA LEU A 207 8.28 6.96 -6.65
C LEU A 207 9.69 6.38 -6.92
N GLY A 208 10.59 6.50 -5.98
CA GLY A 208 11.98 6.05 -6.10
C GLY A 208 12.94 7.20 -6.42
N ARG A 209 14.10 6.89 -7.00
CA ARG A 209 15.17 7.89 -7.21
C ARG A 209 14.73 9.16 -7.95
N THR A 210 13.80 9.04 -8.88
CA THR A 210 13.24 10.17 -9.64
C THR A 210 11.72 10.08 -9.50
N PRO A 211 11.12 10.67 -8.46
CA PRO A 211 9.68 10.64 -8.26
C PRO A 211 9.00 11.48 -9.35
N ILE A 212 7.93 10.94 -9.93
CA ILE A 212 7.14 11.60 -10.97
C ILE A 212 5.67 11.27 -10.70
N LEU A 213 4.80 12.27 -10.78
CA LEU A 213 3.35 12.09 -10.82
C LEU A 213 2.92 11.65 -12.21
N GLY A 214 1.98 10.73 -12.28
CA GLY A 214 1.40 10.27 -13.54
C GLY A 214 0.64 11.39 -14.26
N LEU A 215 0.55 11.25 -15.57
CA LEU A 215 -0.17 12.16 -16.45
C LEU A 215 -1.32 11.40 -17.13
N GLN A 216 -2.45 12.08 -17.30
CA GLN A 216 -3.60 11.52 -18.00
C GLN A 216 -3.31 11.37 -19.49
N ILE A 217 -3.59 10.18 -20.05
CA ILE A 217 -3.51 9.92 -21.51
C ILE A 217 -4.86 9.65 -22.14
N ARG A 218 -5.85 9.20 -21.34
CA ARG A 218 -7.19 8.91 -21.84
C ARG A 218 -8.24 9.31 -20.82
N GLU A 219 -9.31 9.93 -21.27
CA GLU A 219 -10.55 10.18 -20.53
C GLU A 219 -11.69 9.42 -21.21
N GLY A 220 -12.63 8.90 -20.43
CA GLY A 220 -13.83 8.27 -20.98
C GLY A 220 -13.57 6.95 -21.72
N LEU A 221 -12.59 6.15 -21.31
CA LEU A 221 -12.39 4.81 -21.86
C LEU A 221 -13.54 3.91 -21.37
N PRO A 222 -14.35 3.30 -22.25
CA PRO A 222 -15.33 2.31 -21.83
C PRO A 222 -14.65 1.12 -21.14
N TRP A 223 -15.23 0.64 -20.05
CA TRP A 223 -14.64 -0.41 -19.23
C TRP A 223 -14.33 -1.72 -19.98
N GLN A 224 -15.10 -2.00 -21.05
CA GLN A 224 -14.87 -3.17 -21.91
C GLN A 224 -13.47 -3.17 -22.54
N HIS A 225 -12.87 -2.00 -22.69
CA HIS A 225 -11.54 -1.84 -23.26
C HIS A 225 -10.42 -1.75 -22.22
N LEU A 226 -10.71 -2.03 -20.94
CA LEU A 226 -9.70 -1.98 -19.86
C LEU A 226 -8.47 -2.80 -20.22
N LEU A 227 -8.63 -4.09 -20.53
CA LEU A 227 -7.49 -4.98 -20.79
C LEU A 227 -6.76 -4.62 -22.09
N SER A 228 -7.49 -4.39 -23.20
CA SER A 228 -6.88 -4.05 -24.48
C SER A 228 -6.09 -2.73 -24.42
N TYR A 229 -6.56 -1.75 -23.66
CA TYR A 229 -5.85 -0.47 -23.51
C TYR A 229 -4.61 -0.59 -22.59
N VAL A 230 -4.72 -1.32 -21.48
CA VAL A 230 -3.58 -1.63 -20.61
C VAL A 230 -2.53 -2.45 -21.36
N GLU A 231 -2.95 -3.40 -22.22
CA GLU A 231 -2.05 -4.15 -23.09
C GLU A 231 -1.30 -3.25 -24.07
N ALA A 232 -1.99 -2.30 -24.71
CA ALA A 232 -1.34 -1.32 -25.60
C ALA A 232 -0.26 -0.51 -24.85
N ILE A 233 -0.55 -0.04 -23.64
CA ILE A 233 0.44 0.66 -22.81
C ILE A 233 1.65 -0.24 -22.50
N LEU A 234 1.41 -1.49 -22.12
CA LEU A 234 2.47 -2.45 -21.79
C LEU A 234 3.32 -2.82 -23.02
N ARG A 235 2.73 -2.95 -24.21
CA ARG A 235 3.44 -3.23 -25.46
C ARG A 235 4.33 -2.05 -25.89
N VAL A 236 3.82 -0.82 -25.85
CA VAL A 236 4.63 0.38 -26.09
C VAL A 236 5.78 0.47 -25.08
N TYR A 237 5.51 0.23 -23.80
CA TYR A 237 6.55 0.17 -22.79
C TYR A 237 7.55 -0.97 -23.01
N ASN A 238 7.10 -2.15 -23.42
CA ASN A 238 7.96 -3.32 -23.67
C ASN A 238 8.88 -3.09 -24.88
N ARG A 239 8.38 -2.39 -25.91
CA ARG A 239 9.11 -2.01 -27.14
C ARG A 239 10.22 -0.99 -26.87
N HIS A 240 9.94 0.07 -26.13
CA HIS A 240 10.83 1.23 -25.94
C HIS A 240 11.53 1.29 -24.57
N GLY A 241 11.08 0.49 -23.60
CA GLY A 241 11.63 0.49 -22.26
C GLY A 241 13.08 -0.03 -22.23
N ARG A 242 13.96 0.70 -21.57
CA ARG A 242 15.37 0.35 -21.45
C ARG A 242 15.58 -0.89 -20.58
N ARG A 243 16.42 -1.82 -21.04
CA ARG A 243 16.84 -3.01 -20.29
C ARG A 243 18.32 -2.99 -19.88
N ASP A 244 19.12 -2.18 -20.56
CA ASP A 244 20.56 -1.99 -20.32
C ASP A 244 20.85 -1.25 -18.99
N ASN A 245 19.90 -0.42 -18.50
CA ASN A 245 20.08 0.37 -17.30
C ASN A 245 18.85 0.30 -16.39
N LYS A 246 18.94 -0.50 -15.32
CA LYS A 246 17.86 -0.71 -14.35
C LYS A 246 17.33 0.56 -13.68
N TYR A 247 18.12 1.63 -13.63
CA TYR A 247 17.71 2.94 -13.05
C TYR A 247 16.89 3.80 -14.01
N LYS A 248 16.99 3.51 -15.32
CA LYS A 248 16.25 4.21 -16.38
C LYS A 248 15.16 3.34 -17.02
N ALA A 249 14.89 2.17 -16.47
CA ALA A 249 14.02 1.16 -17.08
C ALA A 249 12.51 1.35 -16.80
N ARG A 250 12.10 2.17 -15.80
CA ARG A 250 10.69 2.38 -15.47
C ARG A 250 9.96 3.19 -16.55
N ILE A 251 8.66 2.89 -16.78
CA ILE A 251 7.81 3.58 -17.75
C ILE A 251 7.81 5.11 -17.57
N LYS A 252 7.83 5.62 -16.35
CA LYS A 252 7.89 7.07 -16.07
C LYS A 252 9.08 7.77 -16.72
N ILE A 253 10.22 7.07 -16.88
CA ILE A 253 11.40 7.61 -17.56
C ILE A 253 11.19 7.61 -19.07
N LEU A 254 10.55 6.58 -19.61
CA LEU A 254 10.15 6.52 -21.02
C LEU A 254 9.16 7.65 -21.35
N VAL A 255 8.09 7.78 -20.59
CA VAL A 255 7.08 8.84 -20.77
C VAL A 255 7.71 10.24 -20.70
N LYS A 256 8.62 10.47 -19.73
CA LYS A 256 9.35 11.74 -19.62
C LYS A 256 10.26 11.99 -20.83
N ALA A 257 10.87 10.95 -21.39
CA ALA A 257 11.82 11.08 -22.52
C ALA A 257 11.09 11.34 -23.85
N LEU A 258 9.97 10.65 -24.08
CA LEU A 258 9.16 10.82 -25.31
C LEU A 258 8.28 12.08 -25.25
N GLY A 259 7.86 12.48 -24.07
CA GLY A 259 6.75 13.40 -23.84
C GLY A 259 5.41 12.66 -23.83
N ILE A 260 4.45 13.19 -23.06
CA ILE A 260 3.17 12.53 -22.82
C ILE A 260 2.33 12.40 -24.10
N GLU A 261 2.35 13.41 -24.96
CA GLU A 261 1.56 13.44 -26.20
C GLU A 261 2.05 12.37 -27.20
N ALA A 262 3.39 12.27 -27.39
CA ALA A 262 3.95 11.25 -28.26
C ALA A 262 3.72 9.85 -27.72
N PHE A 263 3.88 9.65 -26.41
CA PHE A 263 3.59 8.37 -25.78
C PHE A 263 2.12 7.97 -25.91
N ALA A 264 1.19 8.91 -25.65
CA ALA A 264 -0.24 8.67 -25.80
C ALA A 264 -0.62 8.33 -27.25
N LYS A 265 -0.02 9.01 -28.23
CA LYS A 265 -0.22 8.72 -29.66
C LYS A 265 0.19 7.30 -30.01
N GLU A 266 1.37 6.84 -29.58
CA GLU A 266 1.81 5.47 -29.83
C GLU A 266 0.91 4.43 -29.15
N VAL A 267 0.41 4.73 -27.95
CA VAL A 267 -0.58 3.86 -27.26
C VAL A 267 -1.88 3.78 -28.04
N GLU A 268 -2.42 4.91 -28.52
CA GLU A 268 -3.64 4.91 -29.33
C GLU A 268 -3.47 4.16 -30.65
N GLU A 269 -2.31 4.30 -31.32
CA GLU A 269 -1.99 3.56 -32.54
C GLU A 269 -1.92 2.04 -32.27
N GLU A 270 -1.23 1.60 -31.22
CA GLU A 270 -1.19 0.19 -30.82
C GLU A 270 -2.59 -0.32 -30.45
N TRP A 271 -3.37 0.46 -29.70
CA TRP A 271 -4.71 0.07 -29.28
C TRP A 271 -5.68 -0.13 -30.45
N GLN A 272 -5.57 0.60 -31.57
CA GLN A 272 -6.40 0.36 -32.74
C GLN A 272 -6.28 -1.09 -33.27
N HIS A 273 -5.13 -1.74 -33.04
CA HIS A 273 -4.91 -3.14 -33.43
C HIS A 273 -5.45 -4.15 -32.40
N LEU A 274 -5.75 -3.71 -31.17
CA LEU A 274 -6.12 -4.56 -30.03
C LEU A 274 -7.60 -4.43 -29.62
N LYS A 275 -8.22 -3.28 -29.89
CA LYS A 275 -9.53 -2.90 -29.29
C LYS A 275 -10.67 -3.88 -29.62
N ASP A 276 -10.64 -4.50 -30.80
CA ASP A 276 -11.66 -5.43 -31.28
C ASP A 276 -11.17 -6.90 -31.17
N GLY A 277 -10.11 -7.14 -30.39
CA GLY A 277 -9.48 -8.43 -30.20
C GLY A 277 -9.95 -9.17 -28.93
N PRO A 278 -9.30 -10.29 -28.59
CA PRO A 278 -9.71 -11.16 -27.48
C PRO A 278 -9.57 -10.53 -26.09
N ALA A 279 -8.85 -9.41 -25.96
CA ALA A 279 -8.73 -8.66 -24.72
C ALA A 279 -9.89 -7.66 -24.50
N GLN A 280 -10.90 -7.61 -25.36
CA GLN A 280 -12.13 -6.87 -25.13
C GLN A 280 -13.02 -7.65 -24.15
N LEU A 281 -13.36 -7.02 -23.01
CA LEU A 281 -14.20 -7.63 -21.99
C LEU A 281 -15.68 -7.68 -22.44
N THR A 282 -16.34 -8.78 -22.13
CA THR A 282 -17.78 -8.95 -22.31
C THR A 282 -18.52 -8.73 -21.00
N GLU A 283 -19.82 -8.41 -21.08
CA GLU A 283 -20.71 -8.34 -19.90
C GLU A 283 -20.66 -9.66 -19.11
N ALA A 284 -20.72 -10.80 -19.81
CA ALA A 284 -20.69 -12.12 -19.16
C ALA A 284 -19.43 -12.35 -18.34
N GLU A 285 -18.26 -11.92 -18.83
CA GLU A 285 -17.00 -12.03 -18.08
C GLU A 285 -16.98 -11.07 -16.88
N TYR A 286 -17.47 -9.85 -17.05
CA TYR A 286 -17.60 -8.91 -15.94
C TYR A 286 -18.54 -9.46 -14.86
N GLU A 287 -19.72 -9.94 -15.24
CA GLU A 287 -20.71 -10.51 -14.31
C GLU A 287 -20.17 -11.75 -13.58
N ARG A 288 -19.44 -12.63 -14.28
CA ARG A 288 -18.77 -13.79 -13.68
C ARG A 288 -17.89 -13.37 -12.49
N VAL A 289 -17.07 -12.35 -12.69
CA VAL A 289 -16.15 -11.87 -11.65
C VAL A 289 -16.89 -11.03 -10.61
N ALA A 290 -17.79 -10.14 -11.03
CA ALA A 290 -18.56 -9.26 -10.14
C ALA A 290 -19.44 -10.05 -9.16
N SER A 291 -19.92 -11.25 -9.54
CA SER A 291 -20.69 -12.14 -8.66
C SER A 291 -19.94 -12.51 -7.37
N ALA A 292 -18.59 -12.47 -7.37
CA ALA A 292 -17.78 -12.71 -6.19
C ALA A 292 -17.72 -11.50 -5.21
N PHE A 293 -18.17 -10.33 -5.65
CA PHE A 293 -18.12 -9.08 -4.90
C PHE A 293 -19.51 -8.54 -4.54
N VAL A 294 -20.53 -9.40 -4.62
CA VAL A 294 -21.88 -9.03 -4.17
C VAL A 294 -21.82 -8.65 -2.68
N PRO A 295 -22.41 -7.50 -2.30
CA PRO A 295 -22.47 -7.10 -0.90
C PRO A 295 -23.15 -8.17 -0.03
N PRO A 296 -22.73 -8.32 1.23
CA PRO A 296 -23.39 -9.24 2.16
C PRO A 296 -24.84 -8.80 2.41
N ILE A 297 -25.63 -9.71 2.96
CA ILE A 297 -27.02 -9.41 3.37
C ILE A 297 -26.95 -8.58 4.66
N TYR A 298 -27.02 -7.25 4.51
CA TYR A 298 -27.04 -6.34 5.64
C TYR A 298 -28.36 -6.39 6.39
N HIS A 299 -28.30 -6.25 7.72
CA HIS A 299 -29.48 -5.96 8.51
C HIS A 299 -29.98 -4.54 8.23
N THR A 300 -31.28 -4.33 8.31
CA THR A 300 -31.86 -2.98 8.29
C THR A 300 -31.67 -2.36 9.66
N LEU A 301 -30.73 -1.44 9.77
CA LEU A 301 -30.38 -0.76 11.02
C LEU A 301 -30.67 0.74 10.89
N ALA A 302 -31.01 1.36 12.02
CA ALA A 302 -31.03 2.82 12.11
C ALA A 302 -29.58 3.35 12.07
N ASP A 303 -29.40 4.54 11.52
CA ASP A 303 -28.07 5.17 11.50
C ASP A 303 -27.65 5.71 12.88
N THR A 304 -28.62 5.90 13.77
CA THR A 304 -28.43 6.30 15.17
C THR A 304 -28.61 5.08 16.07
N ASP A 305 -27.67 4.88 16.97
CA ASP A 305 -27.68 3.86 18.02
C ASP A 305 -27.53 4.54 19.38
N LEU A 306 -28.44 4.25 20.34
CA LEU A 306 -28.47 4.92 21.64
C LEU A 306 -27.28 4.50 22.52
N ASP A 307 -26.94 3.22 22.53
CA ASP A 307 -25.83 2.71 23.34
C ASP A 307 -24.50 3.23 22.81
N PHE A 308 -24.32 3.27 21.49
CA PHE A 308 -23.18 3.92 20.85
C PHE A 308 -23.06 5.39 21.24
N GLY A 309 -24.18 6.15 21.20
CA GLY A 309 -24.22 7.55 21.64
C GLY A 309 -23.84 7.74 23.10
N THR A 310 -24.30 6.85 23.97
CA THR A 310 -23.98 6.84 25.41
C THR A 310 -22.47 6.60 25.61
N HIS A 311 -21.92 5.58 25.00
CA HIS A 311 -20.48 5.28 25.10
C HIS A 311 -19.59 6.42 24.57
N LEU A 312 -19.99 7.11 23.50
CA LEU A 312 -19.28 8.30 23.02
C LEU A 312 -19.26 9.42 24.06
N ALA A 313 -20.37 9.64 24.76
CA ALA A 313 -20.49 10.69 25.78
C ALA A 313 -19.70 10.35 27.06
N GLU A 314 -19.71 9.10 27.49
CA GLU A 314 -19.12 8.63 28.73
C GLU A 314 -17.62 8.30 28.64
N SER A 315 -17.11 7.97 27.47
CA SER A 315 -15.71 7.58 27.26
C SER A 315 -14.98 8.48 26.28
N PRO A 316 -14.24 9.50 26.75
CA PRO A 316 -13.43 10.36 25.87
C PRO A 316 -12.37 9.59 25.04
N ALA A 317 -11.82 8.50 25.58
CA ALA A 317 -10.86 7.66 24.87
C ALA A 317 -11.50 6.93 23.69
N PHE A 318 -12.71 6.38 23.90
CA PHE A 318 -13.49 5.78 22.81
C PHE A 318 -13.90 6.82 21.77
N ALA A 319 -14.36 7.99 22.20
CA ALA A 319 -14.74 9.06 21.29
C ALA A 319 -13.55 9.49 20.39
N ARG A 320 -12.34 9.61 20.94
CA ARG A 320 -11.12 9.87 20.15
C ARG A 320 -10.82 8.75 19.16
N TRP A 321 -10.96 7.50 19.58
CA TRP A 321 -10.76 6.37 18.69
C TRP A 321 -11.79 6.36 17.57
N VAL A 322 -13.05 6.59 17.84
CA VAL A 322 -14.09 6.69 16.82
C VAL A 322 -13.77 7.80 15.82
N ALA A 323 -13.37 8.98 16.31
CA ALA A 323 -13.05 10.13 15.46
C ALA A 323 -11.91 9.86 14.46
N ARG A 324 -11.02 8.90 14.74
CA ARG A 324 -9.85 8.60 13.92
C ARG A 324 -9.93 7.26 13.20
N ASN A 325 -10.40 6.24 13.86
CA ASN A 325 -10.32 4.87 13.37
C ASN A 325 -11.61 4.39 12.68
N VAL A 326 -12.71 5.13 12.79
CA VAL A 326 -14.00 4.75 12.19
C VAL A 326 -14.28 5.62 10.98
N GLN A 327 -14.58 4.94 9.84
CA GLN A 327 -14.86 5.59 8.57
C GLN A 327 -16.31 5.42 8.15
N PRO A 328 -16.92 6.42 7.48
CA PRO A 328 -18.28 6.34 7.00
C PRO A 328 -18.50 5.19 6.02
N HIS A 329 -19.61 4.48 6.18
CA HIS A 329 -20.03 3.37 5.35
C HIS A 329 -21.25 3.76 4.50
N LYS A 330 -21.39 3.18 3.28
CA LYS A 330 -22.53 3.43 2.40
C LYS A 330 -23.87 2.88 2.90
N LYS A 331 -23.85 1.98 3.90
CA LYS A 331 -25.05 1.41 4.52
C LYS A 331 -25.28 2.01 5.89
N PRO A 332 -26.50 2.52 6.18
CA PRO A 332 -26.85 3.05 7.51
C PRO A 332 -26.65 1.99 8.60
N GLY A 333 -26.19 2.43 9.78
CA GLY A 333 -25.93 1.57 10.93
C GLY A 333 -24.64 0.77 10.89
N TYR A 334 -23.92 0.79 9.74
CA TYR A 334 -22.59 0.18 9.57
C TYR A 334 -21.49 1.23 9.46
N THR A 335 -20.26 0.79 9.72
CA THR A 335 -19.04 1.60 9.63
C THR A 335 -17.88 0.71 9.17
N SER A 336 -16.81 1.32 8.66
CA SER A 336 -15.54 0.63 8.48
C SER A 336 -14.57 1.02 9.59
N VAL A 337 -13.90 0.03 10.18
CA VAL A 337 -12.99 0.23 11.32
C VAL A 337 -11.55 0.00 10.90
N VAL A 338 -10.68 0.97 11.16
CA VAL A 338 -9.23 0.85 10.96
C VAL A 338 -8.56 0.44 12.26
N LEU A 339 -7.96 -0.74 12.26
CA LEU A 339 -7.12 -1.23 13.35
C LEU A 339 -5.68 -0.75 13.12
N SER A 340 -5.19 0.10 14.02
CA SER A 340 -3.84 0.65 13.89
C SER A 340 -2.77 -0.40 14.21
N THR A 341 -1.85 -0.60 13.29
CA THR A 341 -0.66 -1.44 13.47
C THR A 341 0.55 -0.64 13.96
N LYS A 342 0.34 0.51 14.58
CA LYS A 342 1.37 1.43 15.09
C LYS A 342 1.16 1.72 16.58
N PRO A 343 1.37 0.71 17.45
CA PRO A 343 1.12 0.84 18.88
C PRO A 343 2.26 1.57 19.63
N GLY A 344 3.03 2.40 18.98
CA GLY A 344 4.19 3.06 19.55
C GLY A 344 5.41 2.16 19.70
N LEU A 345 6.03 2.12 20.88
CA LEU A 345 7.26 1.37 21.12
C LEU A 345 7.08 -0.15 21.19
N SER A 346 5.86 -0.64 21.31
CA SER A 346 5.59 -2.07 21.53
C SER A 346 5.75 -2.93 20.27
N ALA A 347 5.67 -2.36 19.06
CA ALA A 347 5.95 -3.05 17.81
C ALA A 347 6.40 -2.09 16.70
N PRO A 348 7.16 -2.58 15.70
CA PRO A 348 7.47 -1.82 14.49
C PRO A 348 6.20 -1.49 13.69
N PRO A 349 6.14 -0.33 13.00
CA PRO A 349 5.01 0.00 12.15
C PRO A 349 4.75 -1.06 11.07
N GLY A 350 3.52 -1.53 10.97
CA GLY A 350 3.09 -2.51 9.99
C GLY A 350 3.35 -3.98 10.37
N ASP A 351 4.02 -4.25 11.50
CA ASP A 351 4.19 -5.61 12.01
C ASP A 351 2.96 -6.05 12.80
N VAL A 352 2.52 -7.29 12.55
CA VAL A 352 1.37 -7.91 13.19
C VAL A 352 1.73 -9.33 13.62
N THR A 353 1.55 -9.64 14.89
CA THR A 353 1.83 -10.98 15.43
C THR A 353 0.77 -11.99 14.98
N GLY A 354 1.12 -13.29 14.98
CA GLY A 354 0.16 -14.36 14.70
C GLY A 354 -1.06 -14.32 15.62
N GLN A 355 -0.87 -13.97 16.90
CA GLN A 355 -1.99 -13.81 17.86
C GLN A 355 -2.93 -12.64 17.49
N GLN A 356 -2.38 -11.53 17.02
CA GLN A 356 -3.18 -10.41 16.50
C GLN A 356 -3.92 -10.80 15.22
N MET A 357 -3.26 -11.54 14.31
CA MET A 357 -3.90 -12.03 13.09
C MET A 357 -5.09 -12.95 13.38
N LEU A 358 -4.95 -13.87 14.35
CA LEU A 358 -6.03 -14.73 14.80
C LEU A 358 -7.19 -13.93 15.40
N ALA A 359 -6.89 -12.96 16.27
CA ALA A 359 -7.90 -12.09 16.87
C ALA A 359 -8.67 -11.29 15.80
N VAL A 360 -7.96 -10.71 14.82
CA VAL A 360 -8.58 -9.97 13.70
C VAL A 360 -9.47 -10.88 12.85
N ALA A 361 -9.05 -12.13 12.60
CA ALA A 361 -9.88 -13.10 11.90
C ALA A 361 -11.19 -13.38 12.66
N ASP A 362 -11.10 -13.61 13.97
CA ASP A 362 -12.27 -13.85 14.82
C ASP A 362 -13.18 -12.60 14.89
N TRP A 363 -12.61 -11.41 14.99
CA TRP A 363 -13.39 -10.17 14.99
C TRP A 363 -14.08 -9.90 13.66
N SER A 364 -13.44 -10.23 12.54
CA SER A 364 -14.04 -10.06 11.22
C SER A 364 -15.30 -10.90 11.02
N GLU A 365 -15.34 -12.10 11.60
CA GLU A 365 -16.52 -12.98 11.58
C GLU A 365 -17.56 -12.57 12.63
N ARG A 366 -17.12 -12.18 13.83
CA ARG A 366 -18.01 -11.82 14.93
C ARG A 366 -18.75 -10.51 14.71
N PHE A 367 -18.04 -9.47 14.26
CA PHE A 367 -18.55 -8.09 14.14
C PHE A 367 -18.85 -7.68 12.70
N GLY A 368 -18.46 -8.50 11.72
CA GLY A 368 -18.64 -8.26 10.30
C GLY A 368 -19.10 -9.51 9.55
N PHE A 369 -18.60 -9.69 8.34
CA PHE A 369 -18.95 -10.80 7.45
C PHE A 369 -17.73 -11.64 7.04
N GLY A 370 -16.67 -11.67 7.87
CA GLY A 370 -15.46 -12.46 7.64
C GLY A 370 -14.49 -11.87 6.62
N GLU A 371 -14.70 -10.63 6.15
CA GLU A 371 -13.81 -9.94 5.24
C GLU A 371 -12.88 -8.97 6.01
N ILE A 372 -11.62 -8.92 5.59
CA ILE A 372 -10.55 -8.10 6.15
C ILE A 372 -9.87 -7.36 4.99
N ARG A 373 -9.44 -6.12 5.22
CA ARG A 373 -8.71 -5.33 4.23
C ARG A 373 -7.36 -4.86 4.78
N ILE A 374 -6.40 -4.71 3.89
CA ILE A 374 -5.09 -4.13 4.20
C ILE A 374 -5.01 -2.77 3.51
N ALA A 375 -4.70 -1.74 4.28
CA ALA A 375 -4.56 -0.38 3.78
C ALA A 375 -3.15 -0.10 3.23
N HIS A 376 -3.02 0.93 2.39
CA HIS A 376 -1.72 1.43 1.94
C HIS A 376 -0.85 1.97 3.09
N GLU A 377 -1.50 2.43 4.13
CA GLU A 377 -0.90 2.90 5.38
C GLU A 377 -0.41 1.76 6.27
N GLN A 378 -0.44 0.50 5.79
CA GLN A 378 -0.04 -0.71 6.53
C GLN A 378 -0.99 -1.06 7.69
N ASN A 379 -2.15 -0.44 7.80
CA ASN A 379 -3.20 -0.74 8.77
C ASN A 379 -4.12 -1.85 8.28
N ILE A 380 -4.86 -2.46 9.21
CA ILE A 380 -5.89 -3.47 8.93
C ILE A 380 -7.26 -2.79 8.99
N VAL A 381 -8.19 -3.17 8.11
CA VAL A 381 -9.54 -2.63 8.09
C VAL A 381 -10.56 -3.76 8.18
N LEU A 382 -11.54 -3.60 9.07
CA LEU A 382 -12.77 -4.37 9.10
C LEU A 382 -13.84 -3.53 8.38
N PRO A 383 -14.30 -3.95 7.19
CA PRO A 383 -15.08 -3.06 6.32
C PRO A 383 -16.53 -2.85 6.78
N ASP A 384 -17.13 -3.82 7.51
CA ASP A 384 -18.57 -3.91 7.72
C ASP A 384 -18.92 -4.12 9.20
N VAL A 385 -18.56 -3.18 10.07
CA VAL A 385 -18.83 -3.28 11.51
C VAL A 385 -20.10 -2.49 11.88
N ARG A 386 -21.00 -3.08 12.67
CA ARG A 386 -22.19 -2.38 13.18
C ARG A 386 -21.79 -1.32 14.22
N LYS A 387 -22.48 -0.18 14.20
CA LYS A 387 -22.22 0.88 15.19
C LYS A 387 -22.40 0.41 16.64
N SER A 388 -23.37 -0.48 16.89
CA SER A 388 -23.62 -1.11 18.20
C SER A 388 -22.43 -1.91 18.73
N ASP A 389 -21.59 -2.44 17.86
CA ASP A 389 -20.49 -3.32 18.24
C ASP A 389 -19.16 -2.57 18.43
N LEU A 390 -19.09 -1.29 18.09
CA LEU A 390 -17.85 -0.52 18.07
C LEU A 390 -17.18 -0.43 19.44
N TYR A 391 -17.94 -0.31 20.52
CA TYR A 391 -17.37 -0.17 21.86
C TYR A 391 -16.67 -1.46 22.30
N GLU A 392 -17.31 -2.61 22.12
CA GLU A 392 -16.71 -3.90 22.45
C GLU A 392 -15.49 -4.17 21.56
N LEU A 393 -15.58 -3.93 20.25
CA LEU A 393 -14.46 -4.10 19.34
C LEU A 393 -13.26 -3.22 19.72
N TRP A 394 -13.52 -1.95 20.13
CA TRP A 394 -12.47 -1.06 20.59
C TRP A 394 -11.76 -1.59 21.85
N GLN A 395 -12.50 -2.10 22.83
CA GLN A 395 -11.92 -2.69 24.04
C GLN A 395 -11.01 -3.88 23.69
N LEU A 396 -11.49 -4.80 22.87
CA LEU A 396 -10.72 -5.95 22.40
C LEU A 396 -9.48 -5.53 21.58
N ALA A 397 -9.62 -4.51 20.74
CA ALA A 397 -8.49 -3.97 19.94
C ALA A 397 -7.42 -3.33 20.86
N CYS A 398 -7.81 -2.63 21.92
CA CYS A 398 -6.90 -2.08 22.91
C CYS A 398 -6.12 -3.19 23.65
N GLU A 399 -6.78 -4.27 24.04
CA GLU A 399 -6.14 -5.43 24.69
C GLU A 399 -5.06 -6.09 23.80
N ARG A 400 -5.20 -5.97 22.48
CA ARG A 400 -4.27 -6.54 21.48
C ARG A 400 -3.31 -5.52 20.88
N ASN A 401 -3.23 -4.29 21.41
CA ASN A 401 -2.41 -3.20 20.85
C ASN A 401 -2.75 -2.85 19.38
N LEU A 402 -4.01 -2.96 18.98
CA LEU A 402 -4.55 -2.56 17.68
C LEU A 402 -5.56 -1.41 17.77
N GLY A 403 -5.83 -0.93 18.98
CA GLY A 403 -6.82 0.11 19.30
C GLY A 403 -6.27 1.52 19.44
N SER A 404 -5.05 1.81 18.95
CA SER A 404 -4.47 3.16 19.03
C SER A 404 -5.30 4.17 18.24
N ALA A 405 -5.68 5.29 18.87
CA ALA A 405 -6.47 6.36 18.27
C ALA A 405 -5.59 7.34 17.47
N ASN A 406 -4.77 6.83 16.56
CA ASN A 406 -3.74 7.61 15.86
C ASN A 406 -3.84 7.57 14.33
N VAL A 407 -4.87 6.95 13.76
CA VAL A 407 -5.04 6.84 12.30
C VAL A 407 -5.08 8.24 11.66
N GLY A 408 -4.22 8.48 10.67
CA GLY A 408 -4.04 9.75 10.00
C GLY A 408 -3.24 10.80 10.78
N LEU A 409 -2.86 10.54 12.03
CA LEU A 409 -2.04 11.44 12.84
C LEU A 409 -0.54 11.22 12.60
N LEU A 410 0.30 12.14 13.09
CA LEU A 410 1.76 12.11 12.95
C LEU A 410 2.40 10.74 13.31
N THR A 411 1.83 10.02 14.27
CA THR A 411 2.31 8.72 14.74
C THR A 411 1.74 7.51 13.99
N ASP A 412 0.82 7.71 13.04
CA ASP A 412 0.43 6.69 12.06
C ASP A 412 1.52 6.53 10.97
N ILE A 413 2.73 6.26 11.42
CA ILE A 413 3.93 6.29 10.59
C ILE A 413 3.93 5.13 9.59
N ILE A 414 4.13 5.45 8.32
CA ILE A 414 4.42 4.46 7.29
C ILE A 414 5.94 4.23 7.25
N ALA A 415 6.40 3.01 7.50
CA ALA A 415 7.81 2.68 7.43
C ALA A 415 8.05 1.40 6.62
N CYS A 416 9.08 1.40 5.77
CA CYS A 416 9.58 0.16 5.20
C CYS A 416 10.48 -0.56 6.22
N PRO A 417 10.78 -1.87 6.05
CA PRO A 417 11.68 -2.59 6.97
C PRO A 417 13.09 -1.98 7.08
N GLY A 418 13.54 -1.21 6.08
CA GLY A 418 14.82 -0.49 6.13
C GLY A 418 16.05 -1.36 6.33
N GLY A 419 17.11 -0.77 6.87
CA GLY A 419 18.42 -1.39 7.07
C GLY A 419 18.45 -2.52 8.10
N ASP A 420 17.37 -2.72 8.85
CA ASP A 420 17.27 -3.84 9.79
C ASP A 420 17.10 -5.19 9.04
N PHE A 421 16.43 -5.21 7.89
CA PHE A 421 16.16 -6.41 7.10
C PHE A 421 16.66 -6.30 5.66
N CYS A 422 16.37 -5.20 4.98
CA CYS A 422 16.53 -5.07 3.55
C CYS A 422 18.00 -4.91 3.13
N ALA A 423 18.50 -5.81 2.28
CA ALA A 423 19.85 -5.75 1.71
C ALA A 423 20.11 -4.52 0.83
N LEU A 424 19.05 -3.84 0.35
CA LEU A 424 19.14 -2.66 -0.52
C LEU A 424 19.06 -1.34 0.26
N ALA A 425 18.83 -1.38 1.57
CA ALA A 425 18.65 -0.17 2.37
C ALA A 425 19.98 0.51 2.68
N ASN A 426 19.96 1.83 2.70
CA ASN A 426 21.09 2.68 3.09
C ASN A 426 21.07 3.03 4.59
N ALA A 427 19.87 2.97 5.21
CA ALA A 427 19.68 3.30 6.62
C ALA A 427 18.48 2.54 7.19
N LYS A 428 18.42 2.47 8.52
CA LYS A 428 17.34 1.85 9.29
C LYS A 428 16.11 2.76 9.29
N SER A 429 14.91 2.19 9.16
CA SER A 429 13.65 2.94 9.20
C SER A 429 12.91 2.74 10.54
N ILE A 430 12.92 1.53 11.06
CA ILE A 430 12.17 1.14 12.26
C ILE A 430 12.61 1.91 13.51
N PRO A 431 13.91 1.99 13.85
CA PRO A 431 14.35 2.75 15.03
C PRO A 431 14.01 4.24 14.95
N ILE A 432 14.02 4.82 13.74
CA ILE A 432 13.62 6.22 13.54
C ILE A 432 12.13 6.41 13.77
N ALA A 433 11.29 5.51 13.25
CA ALA A 433 9.85 5.54 13.48
C ALA A 433 9.53 5.45 14.98
N GLN A 434 10.11 4.48 15.68
CA GLN A 434 9.92 4.29 17.11
C GLN A 434 10.42 5.48 17.95
N ALA A 435 11.55 6.08 17.59
CA ALA A 435 12.06 7.26 18.29
C ALA A 435 11.16 8.49 18.11
N ILE A 436 10.53 8.65 16.94
CA ILE A 436 9.53 9.70 16.71
C ILE A 436 8.25 9.41 17.51
N GLN A 437 7.74 8.16 17.46
CA GLN A 437 6.56 7.77 18.24
C GLN A 437 6.75 7.98 19.74
N ALA A 438 7.93 7.68 20.29
CA ALA A 438 8.25 7.90 21.69
C ALA A 438 8.28 9.38 22.07
N ARG A 439 8.61 10.27 21.14
CA ARG A 439 8.65 11.72 21.39
C ARG A 439 7.28 12.36 21.29
N PHE A 440 6.38 11.77 20.51
CA PHE A 440 5.01 12.25 20.28
C PHE A 440 3.99 11.25 20.83
N ASP A 441 4.08 10.94 22.13
CA ASP A 441 3.21 9.98 22.84
C ASP A 441 1.92 10.60 23.41
N ASN A 442 1.82 11.93 23.42
CA ASN A 442 0.63 12.64 23.92
C ASN A 442 -0.45 12.71 22.84
N LEU A 443 -1.48 11.87 22.97
CA LEU A 443 -2.59 11.80 22.03
C LEU A 443 -3.39 13.10 21.93
N ASP A 444 -3.60 13.83 23.02
CA ASP A 444 -4.35 15.10 22.99
C ASP A 444 -3.62 16.13 22.12
N TYR A 445 -2.30 16.20 22.24
CA TYR A 445 -1.48 17.05 21.38
C TYR A 445 -1.53 16.60 19.91
N LEU A 446 -1.47 15.30 19.65
CA LEU A 446 -1.56 14.78 18.28
C LEU A 446 -2.92 15.08 17.64
N HIS A 447 -4.00 14.96 18.39
CA HIS A 447 -5.35 15.29 17.93
C HIS A 447 -5.49 16.79 17.64
N ASP A 448 -4.89 17.67 18.45
CA ASP A 448 -4.84 19.11 18.19
C ASP A 448 -4.04 19.47 16.94
N LEU A 449 -2.98 18.73 16.63
CA LEU A 449 -2.21 18.91 15.38
C LEU A 449 -3.03 18.56 14.13
N GLY A 450 -3.95 17.61 14.23
CA GLY A 450 -4.74 17.12 13.10
C GLY A 450 -3.97 16.18 12.17
N ASP A 451 -4.43 16.09 10.93
CA ASP A 451 -3.91 15.15 9.94
C ASP A 451 -2.50 15.51 9.48
N ILE A 452 -1.55 14.60 9.75
CA ILE A 452 -0.15 14.73 9.31
C ILE A 452 0.37 13.33 8.95
N SER A 453 0.63 13.08 7.67
CA SER A 453 1.26 11.84 7.25
C SER A 453 2.78 11.93 7.34
N LEU A 454 3.41 10.97 8.02
CA LEU A 454 4.85 10.82 8.13
C LEU A 454 5.29 9.48 7.53
N ASN A 455 6.13 9.54 6.52
CA ASN A 455 6.52 8.38 5.73
C ASN A 455 8.05 8.20 5.72
N ILE A 456 8.53 6.99 6.05
CA ILE A 456 9.95 6.68 6.16
C ILE A 456 10.37 5.61 5.16
N SER A 457 11.42 5.86 4.41
CA SER A 457 12.06 4.87 3.53
C SER A 457 13.56 4.77 3.83
N GLY A 458 14.05 3.56 4.05
CA GLY A 458 15.48 3.31 4.33
C GLY A 458 16.40 3.46 3.12
N CYS A 459 15.87 3.74 1.91
CA CYS A 459 16.63 4.02 0.69
C CYS A 459 15.80 4.67 -0.40
N MET A 460 16.46 5.07 -1.48
CA MET A 460 15.86 5.71 -2.66
C MET A 460 14.82 4.86 -3.40
N ASN A 461 14.60 3.58 -3.05
CA ASN A 461 13.51 2.79 -3.66
C ASN A 461 12.13 3.24 -3.20
N ALA A 462 12.04 4.06 -2.16
CA ALA A 462 10.84 4.70 -1.65
C ALA A 462 9.72 3.69 -1.31
N CYS A 463 10.06 2.58 -0.67
CA CYS A 463 9.09 1.55 -0.30
C CYS A 463 8.09 2.04 0.77
N GLY A 464 8.49 2.98 1.65
CA GLY A 464 7.63 3.67 2.60
C GLY A 464 6.95 4.91 2.03
N HIS A 465 7.01 5.15 0.72
CA HIS A 465 6.34 6.25 0.02
C HIS A 465 6.69 7.67 0.56
N HIS A 466 7.89 7.88 1.06
CA HIS A 466 8.32 9.14 1.70
C HIS A 466 8.13 10.39 0.83
N HIS A 467 8.09 10.27 -0.50
CA HIS A 467 7.90 11.40 -1.41
C HIS A 467 6.50 12.03 -1.33
N ILE A 468 5.51 11.28 -0.85
CA ILE A 468 4.11 11.73 -0.78
C ILE A 468 3.58 11.87 0.66
N GLY A 469 4.41 11.60 1.66
CA GLY A 469 4.12 11.99 3.05
C GLY A 469 4.18 13.50 3.21
N ASN A 470 3.31 14.08 4.03
CA ASN A 470 3.41 15.50 4.40
C ASN A 470 4.80 15.80 4.96
N ILE A 471 5.33 14.85 5.73
CA ILE A 471 6.73 14.78 6.16
C ILE A 471 7.31 13.47 5.61
N GLY A 472 8.32 13.55 4.77
CA GLY A 472 9.01 12.40 4.22
C GLY A 472 10.43 12.28 4.76
N ILE A 473 10.83 11.05 5.14
CA ILE A 473 12.18 10.76 5.64
C ILE A 473 12.81 9.71 4.73
N LEU A 474 13.97 10.04 4.16
CA LEU A 474 14.76 9.17 3.30
C LEU A 474 16.09 8.82 3.95
N GLY A 475 16.33 7.54 4.17
CA GLY A 475 17.64 7.02 4.54
C GLY A 475 18.64 7.15 3.39
N VAL A 476 19.78 7.75 3.67
CA VAL A 476 20.90 7.93 2.74
C VAL A 476 22.19 7.45 3.37
N ASP A 477 23.13 6.99 2.56
CA ASP A 477 24.49 6.68 3.00
C ASP A 477 25.42 7.88 2.78
N LYS A 478 26.22 8.19 3.79
CA LYS A 478 27.34 9.13 3.68
C LYS A 478 28.61 8.48 4.26
N ASN A 479 29.47 8.01 3.39
CA ASN A 479 30.74 7.40 3.75
C ASN A 479 30.58 6.21 4.72
N GLY A 480 29.61 5.34 4.47
CA GLY A 480 29.32 4.17 5.28
C GLY A 480 28.50 4.45 6.56
N SER A 481 28.05 5.69 6.76
CA SER A 481 27.20 6.07 7.90
C SER A 481 25.77 6.36 7.48
N GLU A 482 24.81 6.02 8.35
CA GLU A 482 23.39 6.23 8.16
C GLU A 482 23.01 7.70 8.40
N TRP A 483 22.40 8.34 7.40
CA TRP A 483 21.89 9.71 7.47
C TRP A 483 20.46 9.76 6.95
N TYR A 484 19.74 10.83 7.29
CA TYR A 484 18.31 10.96 6.96
C TYR A 484 18.02 12.32 6.34
N GLN A 485 17.50 12.30 5.12
CA GLN A 485 17.06 13.49 4.40
C GLN A 485 15.58 13.69 4.59
N ILE A 486 15.15 14.91 4.88
CA ILE A 486 13.75 15.25 5.14
C ILE A 486 13.17 16.04 3.99
N THR A 487 11.93 15.71 3.62
CA THR A 487 11.10 16.42 2.65
C THR A 487 9.79 16.88 3.30
N LEU A 488 9.26 18.03 2.86
CA LEU A 488 7.97 18.55 3.30
C LEU A 488 7.06 18.85 2.12
N GLY A 489 5.75 18.82 2.37
CA GLY A 489 4.72 19.20 1.39
C GLY A 489 4.39 18.12 0.37
N GLY A 490 4.70 16.85 0.66
CA GLY A 490 4.14 15.73 -0.08
C GLY A 490 2.66 15.56 0.25
N ALA A 491 1.89 15.06 -0.68
CA ALA A 491 0.47 14.75 -0.50
C ALA A 491 0.02 13.66 -1.47
N GLN A 492 -0.97 12.89 -1.07
CA GLN A 492 -1.71 11.95 -1.92
C GLN A 492 -3.16 12.41 -2.10
N GLY A 493 -3.90 11.74 -2.97
CA GLY A 493 -5.28 12.08 -3.24
C GLY A 493 -5.46 13.13 -4.32
N LYS A 494 -6.53 13.91 -4.24
CA LYS A 494 -6.91 14.89 -5.27
C LYS A 494 -5.84 15.98 -5.52
N ASN A 495 -5.13 16.38 -4.46
CA ASN A 495 -4.08 17.40 -4.51
C ASN A 495 -2.68 16.76 -4.41
N SER A 496 -2.48 15.62 -5.11
CA SER A 496 -1.22 14.90 -5.09
C SER A 496 -0.02 15.80 -5.36
N ALA A 497 0.97 15.74 -4.48
CA ALA A 497 2.20 16.52 -4.57
C ALA A 497 3.42 15.70 -4.12
N LEU A 498 4.58 16.07 -4.66
CA LEU A 498 5.86 15.50 -4.22
C LEU A 498 6.52 16.44 -3.22
N GLY A 499 6.91 15.90 -2.08
CA GLY A 499 7.64 16.61 -1.05
C GLY A 499 8.97 17.15 -1.55
N LYS A 500 9.35 18.33 -1.08
CA LYS A 500 10.60 19.00 -1.43
C LYS A 500 11.60 18.89 -0.28
N VAL A 501 12.85 18.61 -0.61
CA VAL A 501 13.95 18.50 0.36
C VAL A 501 14.17 19.85 1.07
N ILE A 502 14.27 19.83 2.40
CA ILE A 502 14.45 21.02 3.21
C ILE A 502 15.91 21.45 3.40
N GLY A 503 16.89 20.56 3.11
CA GLY A 503 18.31 20.88 3.26
C GLY A 503 19.20 19.64 3.46
N PRO A 504 20.37 19.79 4.08
CA PRO A 504 21.28 18.70 4.41
C PRO A 504 20.61 17.60 5.26
N SER A 505 21.12 16.38 5.18
CA SER A 505 20.62 15.25 5.98
C SER A 505 21.12 15.29 7.42
N PHE A 506 20.40 14.63 8.31
CA PHE A 506 20.61 14.54 9.75
C PHE A 506 21.12 13.16 10.18
N SER A 507 21.81 13.09 11.29
CA SER A 507 22.09 11.80 11.97
C SER A 507 20.82 11.23 12.57
N ALA A 508 20.81 9.92 12.87
CA ALA A 508 19.67 9.24 13.48
C ALA A 508 19.22 9.89 14.80
N ALA A 509 20.17 10.34 15.63
CA ALA A 509 19.87 10.97 16.91
C ALA A 509 19.20 12.34 16.80
N GLU A 510 19.43 13.06 15.72
CA GLU A 510 18.86 14.40 15.48
C GLU A 510 17.43 14.33 14.94
N VAL A 511 17.06 13.28 14.20
CA VAL A 511 15.80 13.22 13.47
C VAL A 511 14.57 13.50 14.34
N PRO A 512 14.36 12.89 15.53
CA PRO A 512 13.19 13.17 16.35
C PRO A 512 13.07 14.64 16.77
N GLN A 513 14.19 15.29 17.08
CA GLN A 513 14.22 16.71 17.43
C GLN A 513 13.95 17.61 16.21
N VAL A 514 14.41 17.20 15.04
CA VAL A 514 14.12 17.92 13.77
C VAL A 514 12.63 17.86 13.46
N ILE A 515 11.98 16.70 13.63
CA ILE A 515 10.52 16.57 13.47
C ILE A 515 9.80 17.50 14.47
N GLU A 516 10.23 17.55 15.74
CA GLU A 516 9.65 18.45 16.73
C GLU A 516 9.77 19.93 16.33
N ARG A 517 10.92 20.34 15.78
CA ARG A 517 11.10 21.72 15.27
C ARG A 517 10.19 22.01 14.07
N ILE A 518 9.98 21.03 13.19
CA ILE A 518 9.07 21.15 12.05
C ILE A 518 7.62 21.32 12.59
N ILE A 519 7.18 20.47 13.51
CA ILE A 519 5.85 20.57 14.13
C ILE A 519 5.69 21.90 14.89
N GLY A 520 6.69 22.31 15.64
CA GLY A 520 6.68 23.62 16.34
C GLY A 520 6.59 24.82 15.38
N THR A 521 7.15 24.69 14.16
CA THR A 521 6.98 25.72 13.10
C THR A 521 5.54 25.72 12.59
N PHE A 522 4.98 24.54 12.32
CA PHE A 522 3.58 24.39 11.90
C PHE A 522 2.64 25.03 12.93
N VAL A 523 2.75 24.64 14.21
CA VAL A 523 1.89 25.20 15.31
C VAL A 523 2.00 26.72 15.39
N ARG A 524 3.20 27.28 15.16
CA ARG A 524 3.41 28.73 15.21
C ARG A 524 2.75 29.50 14.07
N TYR A 525 2.68 28.89 12.88
CA TYR A 525 2.28 29.61 11.65
C TYR A 525 0.94 29.14 11.09
N ARG A 526 0.35 28.01 11.58
CA ARG A 526 -0.95 27.55 11.12
C ARG A 526 -2.05 28.56 11.43
N GLU A 527 -2.98 28.73 10.53
CA GLU A 527 -4.25 29.41 10.75
C GLU A 527 -5.26 28.46 11.43
N SER A 528 -6.41 28.97 11.85
CA SER A 528 -7.45 28.11 12.51
C SER A 528 -7.84 26.96 11.58
N GLU A 529 -7.79 25.72 12.10
CA GLU A 529 -8.13 24.46 11.39
C GLU A 529 -7.31 24.17 10.12
N GLU A 530 -6.25 24.93 9.86
CA GLU A 530 -5.40 24.71 8.69
C GLU A 530 -4.60 23.41 8.81
N LEU A 531 -4.62 22.60 7.76
CA LEU A 531 -3.85 21.37 7.70
C LEU A 531 -2.35 21.64 7.50
N PHE A 532 -1.51 20.71 7.94
CA PHE A 532 -0.06 20.83 7.81
C PHE A 532 0.38 21.09 6.35
N VAL A 533 -0.18 20.35 5.40
CA VAL A 533 0.18 20.46 3.98
C VAL A 533 -0.19 21.83 3.41
N ASP A 534 -1.31 22.40 3.84
CA ASP A 534 -1.80 23.71 3.40
C ASP A 534 -0.94 24.82 4.00
N THR A 535 -0.57 24.71 5.29
CA THR A 535 0.39 25.63 5.92
C THR A 535 1.73 25.62 5.17
N VAL A 536 2.28 24.43 4.85
CA VAL A 536 3.53 24.34 4.07
C VAL A 536 3.39 24.98 2.69
N ALA A 537 2.25 24.79 2.04
CA ALA A 537 1.98 25.39 0.73
C ALA A 537 1.89 26.92 0.81
N ARG A 538 1.25 27.46 1.85
CA ARG A 538 1.06 28.90 2.05
C ARG A 538 2.33 29.65 2.45
N ILE A 539 3.07 29.15 3.47
CA ILE A 539 4.26 29.87 3.98
C ILE A 539 5.57 29.47 3.30
N GLY A 540 5.56 28.41 2.50
CA GLY A 540 6.77 27.86 1.87
C GLY A 540 7.71 27.14 2.84
N LEU A 541 8.90 26.78 2.37
CA LEU A 541 9.84 25.98 3.15
C LEU A 541 10.79 26.79 4.04
N GLU A 542 10.97 28.08 3.76
CA GLU A 542 12.00 28.89 4.45
C GLU A 542 11.80 28.99 5.97
N PRO A 543 10.59 29.21 6.51
CA PRO A 543 10.39 29.24 7.97
C PRO A 543 10.75 27.90 8.66
N PHE A 544 10.51 26.78 7.97
CA PHE A 544 10.90 25.45 8.47
C PHE A 544 12.42 25.28 8.44
N LYS A 545 13.10 25.70 7.35
CA LYS A 545 14.56 25.61 7.23
C LYS A 545 15.27 26.46 8.29
N GLU A 546 14.84 27.68 8.50
CA GLU A 546 15.42 28.57 9.52
C GLU A 546 15.35 27.97 10.92
N ARG A 547 14.23 27.32 11.25
CA ARG A 547 14.02 26.67 12.54
C ARG A 547 14.80 25.38 12.69
N VAL A 548 14.93 24.60 11.62
CA VAL A 548 15.61 23.30 11.59
C VAL A 548 17.12 23.46 11.53
N TYR A 549 17.63 24.44 10.77
CA TYR A 549 19.05 24.78 10.61
C TYR A 549 19.35 26.16 11.22
N PRO A 550 19.31 26.29 12.55
CA PRO A 550 19.62 27.60 13.15
C PRO A 550 21.03 28.00 12.72
N LYS A 551 21.17 29.23 12.19
CA LYS A 551 22.49 29.83 11.96
C LYS A 551 23.20 29.82 13.32
N VAL A 552 24.32 29.12 13.40
CA VAL A 552 25.25 29.28 14.52
C VAL A 552 25.68 30.73 14.42
N LEU A 553 25.18 31.59 15.30
CA LEU A 553 25.78 32.88 15.53
C LEU A 553 27.22 32.59 15.96
N GLU A 554 28.17 32.77 15.05
CA GLU A 554 29.58 32.85 15.42
C GLU A 554 29.65 33.86 16.56
N ALA A 555 29.90 33.36 17.75
CA ALA A 555 30.29 34.23 18.85
C ALA A 555 31.61 34.89 18.40
N SER A 556 31.49 36.12 17.89
CA SER A 556 32.62 36.98 17.69
C SER A 556 33.28 37.17 19.05
N ALA A 557 34.43 36.51 19.21
CA ALA A 557 35.37 36.74 20.31
C ALA A 557 35.93 38.16 20.23
#